data_a684496e8ccdc6711de10fa201b5f806
#
_entry.id   a684496e8ccdc6711de10fa201b5f806
#
_cell.length_a   1.000
_cell.length_b   1.000
_cell.length_c   1.000
_cell.angle_alpha   90.00
_cell.angle_beta   90.00
_cell.angle_gamma   90.00
#
_symmetry.space_group_name_H-M   'P 1'
#
loop_
_entity.id
_entity.type
_entity.pdbx_description
1 polymer ?
#
loop_
_entity_poly.entity_id
_entity_poly.type
_entity_poly.pdbx_seq_one_letter_code
_entity_poly.pdbx_strand_id
1 'polypeptide(L)'
;QTFIYGRFECRAKVPKGQGYLPAFWLMANDENVYGQWPRCGEIDCMEVMGQETNKAYGTLHYGNPHSQSQGTYTITDGADFSDDFHIYICDWEPGKITWYVDGVKYHEESEWHSTTVGQGTLAYPAPFDQPFYIILNLAVGGSWVGNPNDETSFENNPYVIDYVRVYRKDSYDEDVKRPGKGSYTYIVR
;
A
#
# COMPACT_ATOMS: atom_id res chain seq x y z
N GLN A 1 -7.99 11.02 10.96
CA GLN A 1 -9.11 10.76 10.05
C GLN A 1 -8.98 9.36 9.48
N THR A 2 -10.12 8.65 9.35
CA THR A 2 -10.18 7.30 8.81
C THR A 2 -11.06 7.26 7.57
N PHE A 3 -10.82 6.27 6.72
CA PHE A 3 -11.49 6.08 5.46
C PHE A 3 -11.85 4.60 5.28
N ILE A 4 -12.97 4.33 4.62
CA ILE A 4 -13.29 3.04 4.02
C ILE A 4 -13.53 3.35 2.56
N TYR A 5 -12.70 2.77 1.69
CA TYR A 5 -12.69 2.95 0.24
C TYR A 5 -12.39 4.39 -0.20
N GLY A 6 -11.94 4.54 -1.41
CA GLY A 6 -11.62 5.82 -2.03
C GLY A 6 -10.46 5.75 -3.00
N ARG A 7 -10.23 6.86 -3.69
CA ARG A 7 -8.97 7.14 -4.38
C ARG A 7 -8.07 7.93 -3.45
N PHE A 8 -6.91 7.39 -3.17
CA PHE A 8 -5.86 8.01 -2.37
C PHE A 8 -4.77 8.47 -3.30
N GLU A 9 -4.50 9.77 -3.31
CA GLU A 9 -3.55 10.40 -4.21
C GLU A 9 -2.53 11.21 -3.42
N CYS A 10 -1.26 10.97 -3.66
CA CYS A 10 -0.16 11.72 -3.09
C CYS A 10 0.73 12.25 -4.22
N ARG A 11 0.99 13.56 -4.26
CA ARG A 11 2.01 14.14 -5.10
C ARG A 11 3.27 14.40 -4.29
N ALA A 12 4.33 13.70 -4.61
CA ALA A 12 5.55 13.72 -3.81
C ALA A 12 6.80 13.53 -4.67
N LYS A 13 7.93 14.03 -4.13
CA LYS A 13 9.29 13.76 -4.59
C LYS A 13 10.05 13.05 -3.49
N VAL A 14 10.68 11.93 -3.79
CA VAL A 14 11.35 11.08 -2.81
C VAL A 14 12.83 11.43 -2.66
N PRO A 15 13.44 11.21 -1.49
CA PRO A 15 14.89 11.32 -1.32
C PRO A 15 15.62 10.14 -1.95
N LYS A 16 16.89 10.35 -2.33
CA LYS A 16 17.81 9.33 -2.84
C LYS A 16 18.91 9.03 -1.82
N GLY A 17 19.21 7.77 -1.60
CA GLY A 17 20.29 7.35 -0.69
C GLY A 17 20.02 5.99 -0.08
N GLN A 18 21.10 5.25 0.15
CA GLN A 18 21.06 3.93 0.77
C GLN A 18 20.32 3.95 2.11
N GLY A 19 19.41 3.04 2.28
CA GLY A 19 18.68 2.85 3.54
C GLY A 19 17.45 3.73 3.72
N TYR A 20 17.07 4.59 2.77
CA TYR A 20 15.82 5.34 2.81
C TYR A 20 14.66 4.52 2.28
N LEU A 21 13.51 4.65 2.96
CA LEU A 21 12.21 4.11 2.53
C LEU A 21 11.12 5.17 2.76
N PRO A 22 10.99 6.13 1.85
CA PRO A 22 9.82 7.00 1.81
C PRO A 22 8.59 6.17 1.48
N ALA A 23 7.50 6.41 2.22
CA ALA A 23 6.26 5.69 2.06
C ALA A 23 5.02 6.58 2.21
N PHE A 24 3.98 6.20 1.47
CA PHE A 24 2.60 6.66 1.58
C PHE A 24 1.71 5.43 1.63
N TRP A 25 1.10 5.17 2.76
CA TRP A 25 0.40 3.92 3.02
C TRP A 25 -0.77 4.07 4.00
N LEU A 26 -1.53 3.01 4.15
CA LEU A 26 -2.70 2.95 5.01
C LEU A 26 -2.61 1.77 5.95
N MET A 27 -2.94 2.01 7.21
CA MET A 27 -3.00 1.00 8.25
C MET A 27 -4.40 0.92 8.83
N ALA A 28 -4.83 -0.29 9.21
CA ALA A 28 -6.11 -0.51 9.87
C ALA A 28 -6.23 0.33 11.14
N ASN A 29 -7.37 1.02 11.31
CA ASN A 29 -7.59 1.88 12.47
C ASN A 29 -7.78 1.12 13.77
N ASP A 30 -8.30 -0.09 13.70
CA ASP A 30 -8.52 -0.96 14.87
C ASP A 30 -8.10 -2.40 14.55
N GLU A 31 -6.96 -2.80 15.10
CA GLU A 31 -6.43 -4.17 14.96
C GLU A 31 -7.27 -5.21 15.71
N ASN A 32 -8.21 -4.81 16.56
CA ASN A 32 -9.09 -5.77 17.24
C ASN A 32 -10.21 -6.30 16.35
N VAL A 33 -10.50 -5.63 15.22
CA VAL A 33 -11.56 -6.08 14.30
C VAL A 33 -11.20 -7.44 13.69
N TYR A 34 -10.03 -7.54 13.09
CA TYR A 34 -9.56 -8.77 12.43
C TYR A 34 -8.31 -9.37 13.07
N GLY A 35 -7.70 -8.68 14.01
CA GLY A 35 -6.49 -9.08 14.72
C GLY A 35 -5.29 -8.21 14.35
N GLN A 36 -4.21 -8.40 15.09
CA GLN A 36 -2.98 -7.66 14.88
C GLN A 36 -2.38 -7.90 13.50
N TRP A 37 -1.54 -6.97 13.08
CA TRP A 37 -0.79 -7.08 11.84
C TRP A 37 -0.11 -8.46 11.70
N PRO A 38 -0.13 -9.09 10.52
CA PRO A 38 -0.64 -8.60 9.24
C PRO A 38 -2.14 -8.92 8.98
N ARG A 39 -2.86 -9.49 9.94
CA ARG A 39 -4.26 -9.91 9.81
C ARG A 39 -5.23 -8.75 9.58
N CYS A 40 -4.94 -7.61 10.21
CA CYS A 40 -5.76 -6.40 10.06
C CYS A 40 -5.68 -5.79 8.66
N GLY A 41 -4.66 -6.17 7.88
CA GLY A 41 -4.40 -5.62 6.56
C GLY A 41 -3.56 -4.34 6.59
N GLU A 42 -2.82 -4.10 5.52
CA GLU A 42 -2.04 -2.90 5.23
C GLU A 42 -2.08 -2.66 3.72
N ILE A 43 -2.20 -1.40 3.31
CA ILE A 43 -2.25 -0.99 1.90
C ILE A 43 -1.14 0.03 1.66
N ASP A 44 -0.07 -0.39 1.00
CA ASP A 44 1.01 0.49 0.62
C ASP A 44 0.70 1.11 -0.73
N CYS A 45 0.30 2.39 -0.71
CA CYS A 45 -0.01 3.13 -1.92
C CYS A 45 1.28 3.47 -2.69
N MET A 46 2.38 3.70 -1.99
CA MET A 46 3.70 3.93 -2.56
C MET A 46 4.79 3.63 -1.54
N GLU A 47 5.76 2.85 -1.94
CA GLU A 47 7.07 2.71 -1.29
C GLU A 47 8.16 2.85 -2.35
N VAL A 48 9.27 3.51 -2.00
CA VAL A 48 10.44 3.64 -2.88
C VAL A 48 11.71 3.35 -2.08
N MET A 49 12.57 2.48 -2.59
CA MET A 49 13.90 2.28 -2.00
C MET A 49 14.84 3.40 -2.43
N GLY A 50 15.43 4.11 -1.48
CA GLY A 50 16.31 5.26 -1.76
C GLY A 50 17.55 4.92 -2.59
N GLN A 51 17.98 3.67 -2.61
CA GLN A 51 19.06 3.18 -3.49
C GLN A 51 18.59 2.74 -4.88
N GLU A 52 17.27 2.70 -5.11
CA GLU A 52 16.67 2.26 -6.39
C GLU A 52 15.47 3.15 -6.73
N THR A 53 15.70 4.46 -6.81
CA THR A 53 14.66 5.49 -6.96
C THR A 53 13.97 5.54 -8.32
N ASN A 54 14.32 4.64 -9.24
CA ASN A 54 13.58 4.44 -10.48
C ASN A 54 12.43 3.42 -10.37
N LYS A 55 12.21 2.84 -9.16
CA LYS A 55 11.11 1.89 -8.90
C LYS A 55 10.21 2.37 -7.77
N ALA A 56 8.90 2.26 -7.98
CA ALA A 56 7.88 2.43 -6.95
C ALA A 56 7.10 1.12 -6.79
N TYR A 57 6.80 0.80 -5.56
CA TYR A 57 6.10 -0.42 -5.16
C TYR A 57 4.73 -0.07 -4.59
N GLY A 58 3.73 -0.87 -4.95
CA GLY A 58 2.41 -0.87 -4.33
C GLY A 58 2.12 -2.27 -3.80
N THR A 59 1.74 -2.36 -2.53
CA THR A 59 1.67 -3.65 -1.85
C THR A 59 0.40 -3.79 -1.03
N LEU A 60 -0.11 -5.01 -0.89
CA LEU A 60 -1.04 -5.41 0.16
C LEU A 60 -0.36 -6.41 1.09
N HIS A 61 -0.55 -6.22 2.40
CA HIS A 61 -0.16 -7.19 3.42
C HIS A 61 -1.38 -7.72 4.14
N TYR A 62 -1.50 -9.05 4.29
CA TYR A 62 -2.68 -9.71 4.86
C TYR A 62 -2.38 -11.11 5.36
N GLY A 63 -3.37 -11.73 6.02
CA GLY A 63 -3.34 -13.13 6.45
C GLY A 63 -2.39 -13.43 7.61
N ASN A 64 -2.45 -14.68 8.08
CA ASN A 64 -1.48 -15.22 9.04
C ASN A 64 -1.40 -16.76 8.83
N PRO A 65 -0.28 -17.30 8.35
CA PRO A 65 1.00 -16.61 8.08
C PRO A 65 0.87 -15.42 7.13
N HIS A 66 1.80 -14.46 7.28
CA HIS A 66 1.87 -13.26 6.45
C HIS A 66 1.92 -13.60 4.96
N SER A 67 1.03 -12.96 4.22
CA SER A 67 0.98 -12.98 2.75
C SER A 67 1.00 -11.57 2.23
N GLN A 68 1.49 -11.39 1.01
CA GLN A 68 1.49 -10.10 0.33
C GLN A 68 1.24 -10.25 -1.15
N SER A 69 0.73 -9.19 -1.78
CA SER A 69 0.69 -8.98 -3.23
C SER A 69 1.35 -7.66 -3.55
N GLN A 70 2.39 -7.68 -4.39
CA GLN A 70 3.18 -6.49 -4.69
C GLN A 70 3.33 -6.32 -6.20
N GLY A 71 3.05 -5.11 -6.68
CA GLY A 71 3.38 -4.65 -8.02
C GLY A 71 4.51 -3.63 -8.00
N THR A 72 5.20 -3.51 -9.13
CA THR A 72 6.32 -2.57 -9.31
C THR A 72 6.11 -1.74 -10.56
N TYR A 73 6.20 -0.42 -10.41
CA TYR A 73 6.35 0.51 -11.53
C TYR A 73 7.82 0.89 -11.69
N THR A 74 8.34 0.86 -12.92
CA THR A 74 9.72 1.23 -13.23
C THR A 74 9.76 2.34 -14.28
N ILE A 75 10.42 3.45 -13.99
CA ILE A 75 10.75 4.48 -14.97
C ILE A 75 11.88 3.96 -15.83
N THR A 76 11.76 4.03 -17.16
CA THR A 76 12.68 3.38 -18.11
C THR A 76 13.48 4.36 -18.97
N ASP A 77 13.21 5.66 -18.90
CA ASP A 77 13.82 6.71 -19.71
C ASP A 77 15.09 7.33 -19.11
N GLY A 78 15.55 6.78 -17.97
CA GLY A 78 16.72 7.27 -17.23
C GLY A 78 16.43 8.32 -16.17
N ALA A 79 15.15 8.74 -16.02
CA ALA A 79 14.68 9.53 -14.89
C ALA A 79 14.44 8.67 -13.65
N ASP A 80 14.28 9.30 -12.49
CA ASP A 80 13.87 8.62 -11.27
C ASP A 80 12.95 9.49 -10.38
N PHE A 81 12.32 8.86 -9.40
CA PHE A 81 11.35 9.50 -8.50
C PHE A 81 11.97 10.55 -7.56
N SER A 82 13.30 10.68 -7.54
CA SER A 82 14.00 11.72 -6.80
C SER A 82 14.28 12.98 -7.64
N ASP A 83 14.08 12.93 -8.95
CA ASP A 83 14.34 14.06 -9.85
C ASP A 83 13.24 15.12 -9.76
N ASP A 84 11.97 14.71 -9.75
CA ASP A 84 10.81 15.60 -9.73
C ASP A 84 9.64 14.99 -8.95
N PHE A 85 8.54 15.74 -8.87
CA PHE A 85 7.30 15.30 -8.27
C PHE A 85 6.54 14.33 -9.18
N HIS A 86 6.12 13.22 -8.60
CA HIS A 86 5.25 12.23 -9.24
C HIS A 86 3.94 12.08 -8.47
N ILE A 87 2.91 11.60 -9.15
CA ILE A 87 1.58 11.38 -8.55
C ILE A 87 1.38 9.88 -8.36
N TYR A 88 1.36 9.47 -7.10
CA TYR A 88 1.10 8.09 -6.68
C TYR A 88 -0.37 7.95 -6.30
N ILE A 89 -1.05 6.96 -6.88
CA ILE A 89 -2.49 6.75 -6.68
C ILE A 89 -2.75 5.31 -6.29
N CYS A 90 -3.63 5.15 -5.29
CA CYS A 90 -4.24 3.88 -4.93
C CYS A 90 -5.75 4.02 -4.95
N ASP A 91 -6.42 3.30 -5.84
CA ASP A 91 -7.87 3.17 -5.87
C ASP A 91 -8.26 1.95 -5.02
N TRP A 92 -8.87 2.18 -3.88
CA TRP A 92 -9.38 1.14 -3.01
C TRP A 92 -10.91 1.09 -3.10
N GLU A 93 -11.40 0.01 -3.69
CA GLU A 93 -12.82 -0.29 -3.85
C GLU A 93 -13.17 -1.61 -3.15
N PRO A 94 -14.44 -1.88 -2.85
CA PRO A 94 -14.82 -3.19 -2.35
C PRO A 94 -14.32 -4.30 -3.28
N GLY A 95 -13.48 -5.18 -2.75
CA GLY A 95 -12.96 -6.33 -3.48
C GLY A 95 -11.95 -6.04 -4.60
N LYS A 96 -11.45 -4.81 -4.72
CA LYS A 96 -10.42 -4.49 -5.71
C LYS A 96 -9.59 -3.30 -5.27
N ILE A 97 -8.29 -3.42 -5.40
CA ILE A 97 -7.35 -2.34 -5.17
C ILE A 97 -6.45 -2.21 -6.39
N THR A 98 -6.24 -0.97 -6.86
CA THR A 98 -5.50 -0.69 -8.11
C THR A 98 -4.52 0.44 -7.90
N TRP A 99 -3.29 0.28 -8.38
CA TRP A 99 -2.20 1.25 -8.22
C TRP A 99 -1.80 1.89 -9.55
N TYR A 100 -1.46 3.19 -9.45
CA TYR A 100 -1.03 4.00 -10.59
C TYR A 100 0.14 4.90 -10.19
N VAL A 101 1.02 5.17 -11.16
CA VAL A 101 2.00 6.26 -11.12
C VAL A 101 1.75 7.15 -12.33
N ASP A 102 1.58 8.47 -12.10
CA ASP A 102 1.33 9.47 -13.14
C ASP A 102 0.19 9.06 -14.11
N GLY A 103 -0.86 8.44 -13.56
CA GLY A 103 -2.01 7.95 -14.31
C GLY A 103 -1.81 6.60 -15.03
N VAL A 104 -0.62 6.01 -14.98
CA VAL A 104 -0.32 4.69 -15.57
C VAL A 104 -0.59 3.60 -14.55
N LYS A 105 -1.55 2.71 -14.84
CA LYS A 105 -1.82 1.53 -14.01
C LYS A 105 -0.66 0.54 -14.12
N TYR A 106 -0.17 0.07 -12.96
CA TYR A 106 0.89 -0.93 -12.93
C TYR A 106 0.57 -2.17 -12.08
N HIS A 107 -0.39 -2.07 -11.17
CA HIS A 107 -0.79 -3.20 -10.34
C HIS A 107 -2.30 -3.17 -10.08
N GLU A 108 -2.90 -4.34 -9.92
CA GLU A 108 -4.28 -4.53 -9.50
C GLU A 108 -4.37 -5.84 -8.74
N GLU A 109 -5.05 -5.82 -7.59
CA GLU A 109 -5.28 -7.01 -6.78
C GLU A 109 -6.75 -7.14 -6.41
N SER A 110 -7.28 -8.35 -6.50
CA SER A 110 -8.66 -8.70 -6.17
C SER A 110 -8.80 -10.12 -5.61
N GLU A 111 -7.68 -10.80 -5.34
CA GLU A 111 -7.70 -12.22 -4.93
C GLU A 111 -7.10 -12.48 -3.53
N TRP A 112 -6.95 -11.45 -2.69
CA TRP A 112 -6.43 -11.63 -1.33
C TRP A 112 -7.30 -12.53 -0.46
N HIS A 113 -6.77 -12.96 0.65
CA HIS A 113 -7.47 -13.77 1.64
C HIS A 113 -7.25 -13.27 3.07
N SER A 114 -8.17 -13.62 3.96
CA SER A 114 -8.07 -13.32 5.40
C SER A 114 -7.76 -14.57 6.23
N THR A 115 -7.20 -15.61 5.60
CA THR A 115 -6.95 -16.90 6.27
C THR A 115 -5.96 -16.73 7.43
N THR A 116 -6.32 -17.30 8.58
CA THR A 116 -5.44 -17.37 9.76
C THR A 116 -5.39 -18.79 10.26
N VAL A 117 -4.18 -19.32 10.48
CA VAL A 117 -4.00 -20.67 11.00
C VAL A 117 -4.75 -20.84 12.33
N GLY A 118 -5.60 -21.86 12.39
CA GLY A 118 -6.39 -22.20 13.57
C GLY A 118 -7.65 -21.34 13.77
N GLN A 119 -7.92 -20.34 12.92
CA GLN A 119 -9.08 -19.45 13.06
C GLN A 119 -9.98 -19.40 11.81
N GLY A 120 -9.55 -20.02 10.69
CA GLY A 120 -10.31 -20.06 9.45
C GLY A 120 -10.17 -18.79 8.61
N THR A 121 -11.13 -18.58 7.71
CA THR A 121 -11.16 -17.51 6.72
C THR A 121 -12.41 -16.64 6.95
N LEU A 122 -12.23 -15.35 6.99
CA LEU A 122 -13.32 -14.37 7.07
C LEU A 122 -13.94 -14.15 5.68
N ALA A 123 -15.16 -13.60 5.66
CA ALA A 123 -15.82 -13.25 4.42
C ALA A 123 -15.01 -12.21 3.63
N TYR A 124 -14.95 -12.39 2.32
CA TYR A 124 -14.36 -11.40 1.42
C TYR A 124 -15.24 -10.13 1.38
N PRO A 125 -14.70 -8.92 1.37
CA PRO A 125 -13.30 -8.58 1.11
C PRO A 125 -12.43 -8.30 2.36
N ALA A 126 -12.73 -8.90 3.51
CA ALA A 126 -11.86 -8.76 4.67
C ALA A 126 -10.39 -9.12 4.33
N PRO A 127 -9.42 -8.41 4.91
CA PRO A 127 -9.51 -7.38 5.93
C PRO A 127 -9.69 -5.95 5.39
N PHE A 128 -9.82 -5.77 4.06
CA PHE A 128 -9.88 -4.47 3.42
C PHE A 128 -11.32 -3.91 3.28
N ASP A 129 -12.13 -4.09 4.32
CA ASP A 129 -13.52 -3.63 4.46
C ASP A 129 -13.78 -2.93 5.80
N GLN A 130 -12.70 -2.48 6.45
CA GLN A 130 -12.72 -1.74 7.72
C GLN A 130 -12.06 -0.37 7.56
N PRO A 131 -12.19 0.55 8.54
CA PRO A 131 -11.54 1.85 8.47
C PRO A 131 -10.02 1.77 8.54
N PHE A 132 -9.35 2.48 7.64
CA PHE A 132 -7.89 2.67 7.61
C PHE A 132 -7.53 4.15 7.77
N TYR A 133 -6.35 4.44 8.29
CA TYR A 133 -5.79 5.79 8.34
C TYR A 133 -4.50 5.88 7.52
N ILE A 134 -4.20 7.10 7.04
CA ILE A 134 -3.03 7.39 6.21
C ILE A 134 -1.80 7.57 7.09
N ILE A 135 -0.69 7.01 6.64
CA ILE A 135 0.65 7.25 7.17
C ILE A 135 1.55 7.75 6.05
N LEU A 136 2.35 8.78 6.37
CA LEU A 136 3.41 9.32 5.54
C LEU A 136 4.67 9.32 6.38
N ASN A 137 5.70 8.62 5.94
CA ASN A 137 6.97 8.55 6.67
C ASN A 137 8.17 8.36 5.75
N LEU A 138 9.34 8.65 6.28
CA LEU A 138 10.62 8.25 5.75
C LEU A 138 11.29 7.34 6.78
N ALA A 139 11.23 6.03 6.56
CA ALA A 139 11.99 5.08 7.36
C ALA A 139 13.46 5.09 6.93
N VAL A 140 14.34 4.83 7.89
CA VAL A 140 15.79 4.81 7.68
C VAL A 140 16.36 3.50 8.23
N GLY A 141 16.97 2.72 7.33
CA GLY A 141 17.46 1.39 7.65
C GLY A 141 16.36 0.32 7.61
N GLY A 142 16.77 -0.92 7.70
CA GLY A 142 15.88 -2.08 7.70
C GLY A 142 16.35 -3.21 6.81
N SER A 143 15.70 -4.36 6.93
CA SER A 143 16.13 -5.56 6.20
C SER A 143 15.99 -5.44 4.68
N TRP A 144 15.03 -4.65 4.22
CA TRP A 144 14.76 -4.48 2.78
C TRP A 144 15.66 -3.43 2.13
N VAL A 145 15.80 -2.26 2.78
CA VAL A 145 16.59 -1.14 2.23
C VAL A 145 18.05 -1.14 2.70
N GLY A 146 18.42 -2.01 3.64
CA GLY A 146 19.74 -2.07 4.24
C GLY A 146 20.01 -0.89 5.20
N ASN A 147 21.22 -0.85 5.72
CA ASN A 147 21.63 0.24 6.59
C ASN A 147 22.05 1.47 5.80
N PRO A 148 21.88 2.70 6.35
CA PRO A 148 22.51 3.90 5.82
C PRO A 148 24.02 3.76 5.66
N ASN A 149 24.60 4.46 4.72
CA ASN A 149 26.04 4.53 4.49
C ASN A 149 26.52 6.00 4.44
N ASP A 150 27.77 6.23 4.10
CA ASP A 150 28.35 7.58 4.06
C ASP A 150 27.74 8.50 2.97
N GLU A 151 27.01 7.91 2.01
CA GLU A 151 26.27 8.65 0.97
C GLU A 151 24.85 9.02 1.41
N THR A 152 24.37 8.47 2.54
CA THR A 152 23.04 8.75 3.07
C THR A 152 23.04 10.10 3.77
N SER A 153 22.40 11.11 3.18
CA SER A 153 22.37 12.48 3.70
C SER A 153 20.96 13.07 3.62
N PHE A 154 20.56 13.73 4.70
CA PHE A 154 19.32 14.51 4.74
C PHE A 154 19.52 15.93 4.17
N GLU A 155 20.75 16.37 3.96
CA GLU A 155 21.05 17.70 3.44
C GLU A 155 20.62 17.81 1.98
N ASN A 156 19.72 18.77 1.70
CA ASN A 156 19.14 19.03 0.37
C ASN A 156 18.47 17.82 -0.29
N ASN A 157 18.05 16.83 0.51
CA ASN A 157 17.50 15.57 0.06
C ASN A 157 16.23 15.18 0.86
N PRO A 158 15.21 16.05 0.94
CA PRO A 158 14.01 15.79 1.71
C PRO A 158 13.04 14.87 0.95
N TYR A 159 12.23 14.11 1.69
CA TYR A 159 10.97 13.61 1.19
C TYR A 159 9.97 14.78 1.16
N VAL A 160 9.62 15.25 -0.02
CA VAL A 160 8.77 16.43 -0.22
C VAL A 160 7.38 15.99 -0.65
N ILE A 161 6.37 16.35 0.13
CA ILE A 161 4.97 16.08 -0.16
C ILE A 161 4.30 17.41 -0.51
N ASP A 162 3.80 17.52 -1.75
CA ASP A 162 3.05 18.68 -2.21
C ASP A 162 1.61 18.62 -1.67
N TYR A 163 0.92 17.49 -1.89
CA TYR A 163 -0.41 17.26 -1.36
C TYR A 163 -0.72 15.78 -1.17
N VAL A 164 -1.71 15.54 -0.29
CA VAL A 164 -2.47 14.28 -0.24
C VAL A 164 -3.94 14.62 -0.45
N ARG A 165 -4.61 13.88 -1.33
CA ARG A 165 -6.04 14.03 -1.63
C ARG A 165 -6.73 12.69 -1.52
N VAL A 166 -7.93 12.70 -0.95
CA VAL A 166 -8.79 11.53 -0.91
C VAL A 166 -10.11 11.86 -1.59
N TYR A 167 -10.45 11.05 -2.57
CA TYR A 167 -11.73 11.16 -3.29
C TYR A 167 -12.57 9.93 -2.99
N ARG A 168 -13.86 10.15 -2.83
CA ARG A 168 -14.82 9.07 -2.58
C ARG A 168 -15.93 9.12 -3.62
N LYS A 169 -16.39 7.95 -4.05
CA LYS A 169 -17.61 7.82 -4.85
C LYS A 169 -18.84 8.07 -3.97
N ASP A 170 -19.96 8.46 -4.58
CA ASP A 170 -21.24 8.63 -3.88
C ASP A 170 -21.74 7.31 -3.28
N SER A 171 -21.42 6.20 -3.94
CA SER A 171 -21.75 4.84 -3.48
C SER A 171 -20.74 3.82 -3.99
N TYR A 172 -20.63 2.71 -3.27
CA TYR A 172 -19.88 1.51 -3.66
C TYR A 172 -20.81 0.31 -3.63
N ASP A 173 -20.57 -0.65 -4.53
CA ASP A 173 -21.18 -1.97 -4.44
C ASP A 173 -20.36 -2.78 -3.42
N GLU A 174 -20.95 -3.04 -2.26
CA GLU A 174 -20.30 -3.77 -1.17
C GLU A 174 -20.64 -5.28 -1.19
N ASP A 175 -21.61 -5.70 -2.03
CA ASP A 175 -21.92 -7.14 -2.23
C ASP A 175 -20.97 -7.77 -3.25
N VAL A 176 -19.68 -7.74 -2.94
CA VAL A 176 -18.64 -8.27 -3.82
C VAL A 176 -18.28 -9.70 -3.43
N LYS A 177 -18.09 -10.53 -4.45
CA LYS A 177 -17.62 -11.90 -4.30
C LYS A 177 -16.18 -12.00 -4.76
N ARG A 178 -15.40 -12.80 -4.02
CA ARG A 178 -14.01 -13.08 -4.41
C ARG A 178 -13.97 -13.61 -5.83
N PRO A 179 -13.18 -13.02 -6.72
CA PRO A 179 -12.93 -13.59 -8.03
C PRO A 179 -12.19 -14.93 -7.86
N GLY A 180 -12.61 -15.98 -8.55
CA GLY A 180 -11.85 -17.22 -8.58
C GLY A 180 -12.50 -18.45 -7.97
N LYS A 181 -11.85 -19.55 -8.13
CA LYS A 181 -12.37 -20.93 -8.06
C LYS A 181 -12.55 -21.41 -6.61
N GLY A 182 -13.77 -21.72 -6.22
CA GLY A 182 -14.05 -22.58 -5.07
C GLY A 182 -14.97 -21.97 -4.02
N SER A 183 -15.81 -22.82 -3.46
CA SER A 183 -16.61 -22.51 -2.28
C SER A 183 -15.70 -22.53 -1.05
N TYR A 184 -15.57 -21.40 -0.39
CA TYR A 184 -14.94 -21.32 0.93
C TYR A 184 -16.03 -21.44 2.00
N THR A 185 -15.76 -22.20 3.05
CA THR A 185 -16.62 -22.20 4.23
C THR A 185 -16.29 -20.97 5.06
N TYR A 186 -17.21 -20.02 5.12
CA TYR A 186 -17.08 -18.84 5.95
C TYR A 186 -17.47 -19.17 7.39
N ILE A 187 -16.67 -18.69 8.34
CA ILE A 187 -17.05 -18.64 9.74
C ILE A 187 -17.65 -17.27 10.00
N VAL A 188 -18.96 -17.20 10.11
CA VAL A 188 -19.66 -16.00 10.58
C VAL A 188 -19.53 -15.98 12.10
N ARG A 189 -18.91 -14.95 12.67
CA ARG A 189 -18.90 -14.68 14.10
C ARG A 189 -19.86 -13.56 14.42
#